data_2835361f31030b596891ddb823805890
#
_entry.id   2835361f31030b596891ddb823805890
#
_cell.length_a   1.000
_cell.length_b   1.000
_cell.length_c   1.000
_cell.angle_alpha   90.00
_cell.angle_beta   90.00
_cell.angle_gamma   90.00
#
_symmetry.space_group_name_H-M   'P 1'
#
loop_
_entity.id
_entity.type
_entity.pdbx_description
1 polymer ?
#
loop_
_entity_poly.entity_id
_entity_poly.type
_entity_poly.pdbx_seq_one_letter_code
_entity_poly.pdbx_strand_id
1 'polypeptide(L)'
;MAEMQIKPITMNFGPQHPAAHGVLRLVLEMDGEVIERADPHIGLLHRGTEKLIEHKTYLQALPYFDRLDYVSPMNQEHAWALAVENAVGIEVPRRAQYIRVLYCEIGRILNHLLNLTTFAIDVGAMTPLLWGFEEREELMGFYERACGARLHAAYFRPGGVHQDLPDGLLDEISDWAVRFPAFIADLETLLTDNRIFKQRTVDIGVITEEAALDLGMTGPCLRASGVAWDLRKSQPYDCYAEMDFDVPVGKTGDCYARYLVRIEEMRQSLRIIRQCIDNMPDGPVLAENNKVTPPKRGEMKNSMEALIHHFKLYTEGFHVPEGDSYTAVEAPKGEFGVYLVADGSNKPYRCKIRGPGFYFMAAVDYLSRGHMLADSVAMIGSLDFVFGEIDR
;
A
#
# COMPACT_ATOMS: atom_id res chain seq x y z
N MET A 1 -16.30 25.09 -48.45
CA MET A 1 -16.10 25.46 -47.04
C MET A 1 -14.72 24.94 -46.64
N ALA A 2 -13.77 25.82 -46.26
CA ALA A 2 -12.48 25.38 -45.82
C ALA A 2 -12.68 24.63 -44.47
N GLU A 3 -12.29 23.36 -44.40
CA GLU A 3 -12.19 22.66 -43.14
C GLU A 3 -11.22 23.44 -42.25
N MET A 4 -11.73 24.00 -41.18
CA MET A 4 -10.91 24.62 -40.14
C MET A 4 -10.12 23.46 -39.46
N GLN A 5 -8.87 23.31 -39.84
CA GLN A 5 -7.98 22.41 -39.12
C GLN A 5 -7.81 22.97 -37.68
N ILE A 6 -8.45 22.31 -36.72
CA ILE A 6 -8.25 22.59 -35.31
C ILE A 6 -6.83 22.13 -35.01
N LYS A 7 -5.93 23.05 -34.60
CA LYS A 7 -4.59 22.67 -34.16
C LYS A 7 -4.68 22.00 -32.81
N PRO A 8 -4.02 20.87 -32.60
CA PRO A 8 -3.97 20.24 -31.28
C PRO A 8 -3.40 21.23 -30.26
N ILE A 9 -4.02 21.27 -29.09
CA ILE A 9 -3.60 22.15 -27.99
C ILE A 9 -2.79 21.32 -27.02
N THR A 10 -1.59 21.79 -26.67
CA THR A 10 -0.80 21.19 -25.60
C THR A 10 -1.13 21.88 -24.28
N MET A 11 -1.56 21.10 -23.28
CA MET A 11 -1.93 21.58 -21.95
C MET A 11 -1.12 20.87 -20.87
N ASN A 12 -0.71 21.60 -19.82
CA ASN A 12 -0.17 21.01 -18.61
C ASN A 12 -1.27 20.82 -17.57
N PHE A 13 -1.49 19.59 -17.15
CA PHE A 13 -2.33 19.23 -16.02
C PHE A 13 -1.46 18.95 -14.81
N GLY A 14 -1.53 19.80 -13.80
CA GLY A 14 -0.61 19.77 -12.67
C GLY A 14 0.78 20.40 -12.93
N PRO A 15 1.69 20.43 -11.92
CA PRO A 15 1.53 19.82 -10.59
C PRO A 15 0.57 20.56 -9.64
N GLN A 16 0.30 21.83 -9.85
CA GLN A 16 -0.65 22.59 -9.04
C GLN A 16 -2.08 22.38 -9.57
N HIS A 17 -2.64 21.23 -9.20
CA HIS A 17 -4.03 20.84 -9.46
C HIS A 17 -4.48 19.85 -8.38
N PRO A 18 -5.71 19.93 -7.86
CA PRO A 18 -6.18 19.01 -6.80
C PRO A 18 -6.03 17.53 -7.17
N ALA A 19 -6.41 17.15 -8.39
CA ALA A 19 -6.31 15.77 -8.88
C ALA A 19 -4.90 15.33 -9.33
N ALA A 20 -3.91 16.21 -9.28
CA ALA A 20 -2.50 15.91 -9.60
C ALA A 20 -1.66 15.59 -8.34
N HIS A 21 -2.29 15.44 -7.19
CA HIS A 21 -1.63 15.14 -5.90
C HIS A 21 -0.49 16.11 -5.53
N GLY A 22 -0.42 17.29 -6.15
CA GLY A 22 0.61 18.31 -5.96
C GLY A 22 1.96 18.03 -6.62
N VAL A 23 2.16 16.88 -7.26
CA VAL A 23 3.45 16.41 -7.78
C VAL A 23 3.40 15.76 -9.18
N LEU A 24 2.23 15.47 -9.71
CA LEU A 24 2.08 14.98 -11.08
C LEU A 24 2.07 16.16 -12.05
N ARG A 25 2.94 16.15 -13.04
CA ARG A 25 2.81 16.96 -14.22
C ARG A 25 2.43 16.05 -15.39
N LEU A 26 1.23 16.22 -15.91
CA LEU A 26 0.75 15.49 -17.07
C LEU A 26 0.67 16.46 -18.25
N VAL A 27 1.41 16.18 -19.31
CA VAL A 27 1.37 16.96 -20.55
C VAL A 27 0.37 16.30 -21.47
N LEU A 28 -0.71 17.01 -21.78
CA LEU A 28 -1.81 16.52 -22.62
C LEU A 28 -1.75 17.17 -23.99
N GLU A 29 -1.83 16.35 -25.05
CA GLU A 29 -2.12 16.78 -26.41
C GLU A 29 -3.60 16.54 -26.66
N MET A 30 -4.33 17.60 -27.03
CA MET A 30 -5.79 17.57 -27.08
C MET A 30 -6.32 18.10 -28.42
N ASP A 31 -7.32 17.40 -28.95
CA ASP A 31 -8.19 17.92 -30.01
C ASP A 31 -9.52 18.38 -29.41
N GLY A 32 -9.67 19.69 -29.24
CA GLY A 32 -10.75 20.22 -28.41
C GLY A 32 -10.68 19.78 -26.96
N GLU A 33 -11.68 19.03 -26.49
CA GLU A 33 -11.72 18.45 -25.13
C GLU A 33 -11.24 16.99 -25.07
N VAL A 34 -10.96 16.37 -26.22
CA VAL A 34 -10.55 14.96 -26.31
C VAL A 34 -9.03 14.84 -26.24
N ILE A 35 -8.56 13.91 -25.44
CA ILE A 35 -7.13 13.63 -25.26
C ILE A 35 -6.65 12.70 -26.38
N GLU A 36 -5.67 13.15 -27.15
CA GLU A 36 -4.97 12.34 -28.15
C GLU A 36 -3.77 11.61 -27.54
N ARG A 37 -3.07 12.30 -26.62
CA ARG A 37 -1.89 11.77 -25.92
C ARG A 37 -1.74 12.36 -24.53
N ALA A 38 -1.34 11.52 -23.59
CA ALA A 38 -1.01 11.91 -22.21
C ALA A 38 0.42 11.48 -21.88
N ASP A 39 1.30 12.45 -21.62
CA ASP A 39 2.70 12.22 -21.27
C ASP A 39 2.95 12.54 -19.78
N PRO A 40 3.03 11.52 -18.90
CA PRO A 40 3.24 11.72 -17.48
C PRO A 40 4.69 12.04 -17.14
N HIS A 41 4.93 13.17 -16.51
CA HIS A 41 6.21 13.58 -15.97
C HIS A 41 6.22 13.38 -14.46
N ILE A 42 6.99 12.40 -14.00
CA ILE A 42 7.18 12.05 -12.59
C ILE A 42 8.57 12.52 -12.11
N GLY A 43 8.83 12.39 -10.80
CA GLY A 43 10.12 12.71 -10.20
C GLY A 43 10.11 13.95 -9.31
N LEU A 44 9.00 14.70 -9.22
CA LEU A 44 8.91 15.88 -8.35
C LEU A 44 8.96 15.54 -6.85
N LEU A 45 8.71 14.29 -6.50
CA LEU A 45 8.85 13.75 -5.14
C LEU A 45 10.00 12.73 -5.04
N HIS A 46 10.94 12.72 -5.97
CA HIS A 46 12.10 11.83 -5.92
C HIS A 46 13.05 12.24 -4.81
N ARG A 47 13.28 11.31 -3.88
CA ARG A 47 14.08 11.51 -2.67
C ARG A 47 15.34 10.67 -2.63
N GLY A 48 15.60 9.88 -3.68
CA GLY A 48 16.74 8.98 -3.78
C GLY A 48 16.69 7.84 -2.75
N THR A 49 15.51 7.36 -2.39
CA THR A 49 15.28 6.39 -1.32
C THR A 49 16.10 5.12 -1.50
N GLU A 50 16.11 4.53 -2.69
CA GLU A 50 16.90 3.32 -2.98
C GLU A 50 18.39 3.56 -2.69
N LYS A 51 18.93 4.71 -3.10
CA LYS A 51 20.34 5.04 -2.87
C LYS A 51 20.65 5.38 -1.41
N LEU A 52 19.75 6.02 -0.71
CA LEU A 52 19.90 6.30 0.73
C LEU A 52 19.92 5.03 1.57
N ILE A 53 19.09 4.04 1.23
CA ILE A 53 19.05 2.74 1.88
C ILE A 53 20.41 2.03 1.82
N GLU A 54 21.15 2.11 0.71
CA GLU A 54 22.49 1.52 0.54
C GLU A 54 23.52 2.07 1.55
N HIS A 55 23.27 3.26 2.13
CA HIS A 55 24.16 3.89 3.12
C HIS A 55 23.71 3.68 4.57
N LYS A 56 22.58 3.00 4.80
CA LYS A 56 22.00 2.77 6.12
C LYS A 56 22.13 1.29 6.51
N THR A 57 22.16 1.03 7.82
CA THR A 57 22.02 -0.36 8.29
C THR A 57 20.62 -0.88 8.00
N TYR A 58 20.44 -2.19 7.97
CA TYR A 58 19.13 -2.80 7.68
C TYR A 58 18.01 -2.31 8.60
N LEU A 59 18.31 -2.04 9.87
CA LEU A 59 17.35 -1.47 10.82
C LEU A 59 17.05 0.02 10.54
N GLN A 60 18.09 0.79 10.18
CA GLN A 60 17.94 2.22 9.86
C GLN A 60 17.24 2.47 8.52
N ALA A 61 17.21 1.48 7.64
CA ALA A 61 16.53 1.56 6.35
C ALA A 61 15.01 1.48 6.47
N LEU A 62 14.48 0.85 7.52
CA LEU A 62 13.05 0.63 7.71
C LEU A 62 12.19 1.89 7.60
N PRO A 63 12.51 3.03 8.25
CA PRO A 63 11.69 4.25 8.17
C PRO A 63 11.54 4.83 6.75
N TYR A 64 12.42 4.48 5.81
CA TYR A 64 12.26 4.92 4.43
C TYR A 64 11.08 4.23 3.75
N PHE A 65 10.79 2.98 4.13
CA PHE A 65 9.65 2.23 3.59
C PHE A 65 8.32 2.81 4.00
N ASP A 66 8.18 3.28 5.25
CA ASP A 66 6.97 3.97 5.72
C ASP A 66 6.56 5.15 4.83
N ARG A 67 7.53 5.80 4.19
CA ARG A 67 7.34 7.02 3.42
C ARG A 67 7.20 6.78 1.92
N LEU A 68 7.21 5.53 1.49
CA LEU A 68 6.95 5.16 0.09
C LEU A 68 5.45 5.27 -0.20
N ASP A 69 4.66 4.33 0.29
CA ASP A 69 3.22 4.47 0.32
C ASP A 69 2.78 4.93 1.73
N TYR A 70 2.76 6.22 1.94
CA TYR A 70 2.42 6.81 3.24
C TYR A 70 0.94 6.65 3.62
N VAL A 71 0.11 6.09 2.76
CA VAL A 71 -1.30 5.78 3.07
C VAL A 71 -1.43 4.43 3.77
N SER A 72 -0.53 3.48 3.48
CA SER A 72 -0.47 2.15 4.10
C SER A 72 0.96 1.79 4.53
N PRO A 73 1.58 2.54 5.46
CA PRO A 73 3.01 2.40 5.77
C PRO A 73 3.40 1.01 6.27
N MET A 74 2.60 0.39 7.13
CA MET A 74 2.95 -0.93 7.70
C MET A 74 3.01 -2.04 6.64
N ASN A 75 2.25 -1.94 5.53
CA ASN A 75 2.37 -2.89 4.43
C ASN A 75 3.74 -2.79 3.72
N GLN A 76 4.31 -1.60 3.68
CA GLN A 76 5.63 -1.35 3.10
C GLN A 76 6.74 -1.84 4.04
N GLU A 77 6.60 -1.58 5.35
CA GLU A 77 7.50 -2.15 6.37
C GLU A 77 7.54 -3.68 6.31
N HIS A 78 6.36 -4.30 6.07
CA HIS A 78 6.23 -5.75 5.98
C HIS A 78 7.12 -6.35 4.89
N ALA A 79 7.09 -5.77 3.69
CA ALA A 79 7.93 -6.24 2.58
C ALA A 79 9.42 -6.15 2.90
N TRP A 80 9.85 -5.06 3.55
CA TRP A 80 11.24 -4.92 3.98
C TRP A 80 11.62 -5.92 5.06
N ALA A 81 10.79 -6.07 6.09
CA ALA A 81 11.05 -7.01 7.18
C ALA A 81 11.19 -8.44 6.64
N LEU A 82 10.24 -8.89 5.80
CA LEU A 82 10.30 -10.21 5.16
C LEU A 82 11.52 -10.37 4.26
N ALA A 83 11.92 -9.35 3.49
CA ALA A 83 13.10 -9.44 2.63
C ALA A 83 14.39 -9.65 3.44
N VAL A 84 14.52 -8.97 4.57
CA VAL A 84 15.66 -9.12 5.47
C VAL A 84 15.60 -10.45 6.22
N GLU A 85 14.43 -10.88 6.67
CA GLU A 85 14.20 -12.15 7.36
C GLU A 85 14.56 -13.35 6.47
N ASN A 86 14.12 -13.31 5.21
CA ASN A 86 14.47 -14.32 4.21
C ASN A 86 15.99 -14.37 3.96
N ALA A 87 16.65 -13.21 3.86
CA ALA A 87 18.09 -13.12 3.65
C ALA A 87 18.92 -13.61 4.84
N VAL A 88 18.43 -13.43 6.07
CA VAL A 88 19.10 -13.86 7.31
C VAL A 88 18.68 -15.27 7.72
N GLY A 89 17.53 -15.76 7.26
CA GLY A 89 16.97 -17.07 7.63
C GLY A 89 16.39 -17.09 9.05
N ILE A 90 15.64 -16.05 9.44
CA ILE A 90 15.01 -15.95 10.76
C ILE A 90 13.52 -16.30 10.65
N GLU A 91 13.06 -17.15 11.57
CA GLU A 91 11.64 -17.45 11.75
C GLU A 91 10.99 -16.44 12.69
N VAL A 92 9.87 -15.89 12.25
CA VAL A 92 9.08 -14.92 13.02
C VAL A 92 8.10 -15.65 13.94
N PRO A 93 8.01 -15.28 15.23
CA PRO A 93 7.06 -15.87 16.16
C PRO A 93 5.60 -15.73 15.67
N ARG A 94 4.79 -16.75 15.94
CA ARG A 94 3.39 -16.81 15.49
C ARG A 94 2.56 -15.59 15.90
N ARG A 95 2.68 -15.14 17.14
CA ARG A 95 1.98 -13.95 17.63
C ARG A 95 2.33 -12.71 16.79
N ALA A 96 3.60 -12.53 16.45
CA ALA A 96 4.05 -11.43 15.61
C ALA A 96 3.49 -11.52 14.18
N GLN A 97 3.39 -12.72 13.60
CA GLN A 97 2.77 -12.93 12.29
C GLN A 97 1.29 -12.48 12.29
N TYR A 98 0.52 -12.86 13.32
CA TYR A 98 -0.88 -12.44 13.46
C TYR A 98 -1.02 -10.93 13.63
N ILE A 99 -0.15 -10.30 14.43
CA ILE A 99 -0.12 -8.84 14.60
C ILE A 99 0.19 -8.15 13.25
N ARG A 100 1.15 -8.65 12.49
CA ARG A 100 1.49 -8.11 11.17
C ARG A 100 0.31 -8.20 10.20
N VAL A 101 -0.33 -9.35 10.10
CA VAL A 101 -1.50 -9.53 9.22
C VAL A 101 -2.65 -8.63 9.66
N LEU A 102 -2.95 -8.53 10.96
CA LEU A 102 -3.95 -7.63 11.50
C LEU A 102 -3.72 -6.17 11.03
N TYR A 103 -2.50 -5.67 11.22
CA TYR A 103 -2.17 -4.28 10.85
C TYR A 103 -2.02 -4.05 9.36
N CYS A 104 -1.64 -5.06 8.58
CA CYS A 104 -1.67 -5.00 7.12
C CYS A 104 -3.10 -4.83 6.59
N GLU A 105 -4.07 -5.54 7.18
CA GLU A 105 -5.47 -5.42 6.75
C GLU A 105 -6.13 -4.13 7.26
N ILE A 106 -5.76 -3.63 8.45
CA ILE A 106 -6.12 -2.27 8.88
C ILE A 106 -5.54 -1.23 7.90
N GLY A 107 -4.28 -1.39 7.50
CA GLY A 107 -3.64 -0.54 6.50
C GLY A 107 -4.33 -0.59 5.14
N ARG A 108 -4.84 -1.75 4.73
CA ARG A 108 -5.64 -1.90 3.50
C ARG A 108 -6.94 -1.11 3.58
N ILE A 109 -7.65 -1.20 4.69
CA ILE A 109 -8.89 -0.41 4.90
C ILE A 109 -8.56 1.09 4.93
N LEU A 110 -7.50 1.51 5.64
CA LEU A 110 -7.03 2.90 5.64
C LEU A 110 -6.79 3.44 4.23
N ASN A 111 -6.15 2.63 3.38
CA ASN A 111 -5.88 2.99 1.99
C ASN A 111 -7.17 3.10 1.16
N HIS A 112 -8.03 2.09 1.24
CA HIS A 112 -9.24 2.07 0.44
C HIS A 112 -10.23 3.17 0.85
N LEU A 113 -10.33 3.48 2.14
CA LEU A 113 -11.11 4.62 2.62
C LEU A 113 -10.61 5.94 2.02
N LEU A 114 -9.30 6.18 2.02
CA LEU A 114 -8.76 7.39 1.41
C LEU A 114 -9.02 7.38 -0.09
N ASN A 115 -8.67 6.31 -0.80
CA ASN A 115 -8.82 6.25 -2.25
C ASN A 115 -10.26 6.44 -2.70
N LEU A 116 -11.21 5.67 -2.15
CA LEU A 116 -12.61 5.71 -2.55
C LEU A 116 -13.26 7.08 -2.29
N THR A 117 -12.91 7.70 -1.17
CA THR A 117 -13.50 8.98 -0.78
C THR A 117 -12.88 10.16 -1.52
N THR A 118 -11.59 10.14 -1.83
CA THR A 118 -10.96 11.13 -2.71
C THR A 118 -11.40 10.96 -4.16
N PHE A 119 -11.55 9.73 -4.63
CA PHE A 119 -12.12 9.44 -5.94
C PHE A 119 -13.56 9.96 -6.06
N ALA A 120 -14.37 9.87 -5.01
CA ALA A 120 -15.69 10.46 -4.99
C ALA A 120 -15.66 11.99 -5.14
N ILE A 121 -14.70 12.69 -4.52
CA ILE A 121 -14.48 14.13 -4.71
C ILE A 121 -14.09 14.45 -6.15
N ASP A 122 -13.23 13.66 -6.76
CA ASP A 122 -12.81 13.85 -8.14
C ASP A 122 -14.01 13.81 -9.12
N VAL A 123 -15.05 13.09 -8.74
CA VAL A 123 -16.33 13.01 -9.48
C VAL A 123 -17.37 14.05 -8.99
N GLY A 124 -17.05 14.82 -7.93
CA GLY A 124 -17.87 15.92 -7.43
C GLY A 124 -18.63 15.63 -6.12
N ALA A 125 -18.47 14.46 -5.49
CA ALA A 125 -19.12 14.10 -4.24
C ALA A 125 -18.20 14.35 -3.03
N MET A 126 -18.40 15.46 -2.30
CA MET A 126 -17.52 15.88 -1.20
C MET A 126 -17.81 15.16 0.13
N THR A 127 -19.05 14.81 0.43
CA THR A 127 -19.47 14.23 1.71
C THR A 127 -18.75 12.92 2.06
N PRO A 128 -18.55 11.98 1.13
CA PRO A 128 -17.82 10.73 1.42
C PRO A 128 -16.44 10.93 2.00
N LEU A 129 -15.72 11.99 1.58
CA LEU A 129 -14.40 12.29 2.12
C LEU A 129 -14.44 12.55 3.63
N LEU A 130 -15.37 13.39 4.08
CA LEU A 130 -15.49 13.76 5.49
C LEU A 130 -15.83 12.52 6.34
N TRP A 131 -16.77 11.69 5.89
CA TRP A 131 -17.14 10.44 6.57
C TRP A 131 -15.99 9.42 6.60
N GLY A 132 -15.32 9.21 5.47
CA GLY A 132 -14.20 8.27 5.42
C GLY A 132 -13.02 8.68 6.27
N PHE A 133 -12.79 10.00 6.44
CA PHE A 133 -11.73 10.50 7.30
C PHE A 133 -12.06 10.36 8.80
N GLU A 134 -13.34 10.35 9.19
CA GLU A 134 -13.76 10.01 10.54
C GLU A 134 -13.37 8.57 10.90
N GLU A 135 -13.69 7.60 10.04
CA GLU A 135 -13.29 6.20 10.21
C GLU A 135 -11.75 6.04 10.18
N ARG A 136 -11.07 6.76 9.30
CA ARG A 136 -9.60 6.75 9.24
C ARG A 136 -8.96 7.26 10.53
N GLU A 137 -9.54 8.26 11.17
CA GLU A 137 -9.05 8.80 12.44
C GLU A 137 -9.05 7.73 13.53
N GLU A 138 -10.10 6.93 13.62
CA GLU A 138 -10.20 5.83 14.58
C GLU A 138 -9.11 4.76 14.32
N LEU A 139 -8.94 4.35 13.05
CA LEU A 139 -7.90 3.40 12.66
C LEU A 139 -6.47 3.89 12.92
N MET A 140 -6.21 5.19 12.71
CA MET A 140 -4.92 5.79 13.06
C MET A 140 -4.69 5.84 14.57
N GLY A 141 -5.77 5.91 15.37
CA GLY A 141 -5.70 5.74 16.81
C GLY A 141 -5.20 4.34 17.22
N PHE A 142 -5.61 3.29 16.50
CA PHE A 142 -5.07 1.93 16.73
C PHE A 142 -3.58 1.80 16.40
N TYR A 143 -3.10 2.51 15.36
CA TYR A 143 -1.68 2.62 15.06
C TYR A 143 -0.93 3.30 16.21
N GLU A 144 -1.43 4.46 16.66
CA GLU A 144 -0.82 5.22 17.75
C GLU A 144 -0.73 4.39 19.05
N ARG A 145 -1.78 3.63 19.39
CA ARG A 145 -1.79 2.75 20.55
C ARG A 145 -0.74 1.63 20.48
N ALA A 146 -0.50 1.05 19.28
CA ALA A 146 0.46 -0.03 19.12
C ALA A 146 1.90 0.45 19.05
N CYS A 147 2.17 1.58 18.40
CA CYS A 147 3.54 2.01 18.09
C CYS A 147 3.90 3.42 18.54
N GLY A 148 2.94 4.21 19.00
CA GLY A 148 3.15 5.61 19.40
C GLY A 148 3.09 6.62 18.24
N ALA A 149 2.87 6.16 17.00
CA ALA A 149 2.77 7.01 15.82
C ALA A 149 1.47 6.74 15.05
N ARG A 150 0.84 7.79 14.53
CA ARG A 150 -0.43 7.69 13.80
C ARG A 150 -0.28 7.17 12.37
N LEU A 151 0.89 7.36 11.75
CA LEU A 151 1.18 6.97 10.36
C LEU A 151 2.51 6.23 10.26
N HIS A 152 3.63 6.92 10.24
CA HIS A 152 4.96 6.34 10.04
C HIS A 152 5.43 5.64 11.31
N ALA A 153 5.10 4.36 11.41
CA ALA A 153 5.14 3.59 12.64
C ALA A 153 6.51 2.99 12.96
N ALA A 154 7.27 2.54 11.95
CA ALA A 154 8.46 1.71 12.10
C ALA A 154 8.23 0.56 13.09
N TYR A 155 7.06 -0.08 13.00
CA TYR A 155 6.56 -1.04 13.97
C TYR A 155 6.96 -2.47 13.62
N PHE A 156 6.88 -2.85 12.34
CA PHE A 156 7.36 -4.15 11.87
C PHE A 156 8.88 -4.09 11.76
N ARG A 157 9.54 -5.05 12.39
CA ARG A 157 11.00 -5.11 12.37
C ARG A 157 11.47 -6.49 12.00
N PRO A 158 12.64 -6.64 11.40
CA PRO A 158 13.20 -7.96 11.17
C PRO A 158 13.19 -8.80 12.43
N GLY A 159 12.53 -9.96 12.37
CA GLY A 159 12.32 -10.88 13.49
C GLY A 159 11.01 -10.69 14.27
N GLY A 160 10.11 -9.78 13.84
CA GLY A 160 8.78 -9.63 14.48
C GLY A 160 8.23 -8.22 14.48
N VAL A 161 7.73 -7.75 15.61
CA VAL A 161 7.21 -6.39 15.82
C VAL A 161 7.91 -5.74 17.02
N HIS A 162 7.97 -4.40 17.01
CA HIS A 162 8.73 -3.64 18.03
C HIS A 162 8.30 -3.92 19.47
N GLN A 163 7.01 -4.03 19.70
CA GLN A 163 6.39 -4.28 21.01
C GLN A 163 5.06 -4.99 20.85
N ASP A 164 4.59 -5.64 21.91
CA ASP A 164 3.30 -6.30 21.93
C ASP A 164 2.16 -5.27 21.95
N LEU A 165 0.96 -5.74 21.62
CA LEU A 165 -0.25 -4.93 21.67
C LEU A 165 -0.57 -4.57 23.14
N PRO A 166 -0.96 -3.33 23.42
CA PRO A 166 -1.41 -2.96 24.75
C PRO A 166 -2.75 -3.63 25.11
N ASP A 167 -2.95 -3.83 26.40
CA ASP A 167 -4.18 -4.42 26.92
C ASP A 167 -5.42 -3.64 26.45
N GLY A 168 -6.48 -4.38 26.08
CA GLY A 168 -7.76 -3.85 25.61
C GLY A 168 -7.77 -3.34 24.16
N LEU A 169 -6.64 -3.28 23.46
CA LEU A 169 -6.62 -2.80 22.07
C LEU A 169 -7.33 -3.74 21.11
N LEU A 170 -7.21 -5.05 21.29
CA LEU A 170 -7.94 -6.03 20.47
C LEU A 170 -9.45 -5.91 20.64
N ASP A 171 -9.93 -5.64 21.85
CA ASP A 171 -11.36 -5.43 22.12
C ASP A 171 -11.87 -4.16 21.39
N GLU A 172 -11.11 -3.08 21.44
CA GLU A 172 -11.46 -1.83 20.72
C GLU A 172 -11.50 -2.03 19.21
N ILE A 173 -10.53 -2.76 18.62
CA ILE A 173 -10.53 -3.10 17.21
C ILE A 173 -11.73 -4.00 16.87
N SER A 174 -12.08 -4.94 17.75
CA SER A 174 -13.25 -5.79 17.58
C SER A 174 -14.56 -4.98 17.58
N ASP A 175 -14.73 -4.06 18.51
CA ASP A 175 -15.87 -3.18 18.59
C ASP A 175 -16.01 -2.29 17.36
N TRP A 176 -14.91 -1.75 16.86
CA TRP A 176 -14.86 -1.01 15.60
C TRP A 176 -15.26 -1.93 14.43
N ALA A 177 -14.72 -3.14 14.35
CA ALA A 177 -14.99 -4.10 13.29
C ALA A 177 -16.47 -4.54 13.23
N VAL A 178 -17.20 -4.46 14.33
CA VAL A 178 -18.66 -4.71 14.36
C VAL A 178 -19.45 -3.56 13.73
N ARG A 179 -19.01 -2.31 13.92
CA ARG A 179 -19.70 -1.09 13.43
C ARG A 179 -19.40 -0.77 11.95
N PHE A 180 -18.20 -1.03 11.50
CA PHE A 180 -17.69 -0.63 10.19
C PHE A 180 -18.53 -1.14 8.98
N PRO A 181 -19.16 -2.33 8.96
CA PRO A 181 -20.05 -2.73 7.88
C PRO A 181 -21.23 -1.79 7.62
N ALA A 182 -21.73 -1.12 8.64
CA ALA A 182 -22.79 -0.12 8.48
C ALA A 182 -22.28 1.10 7.70
N PHE A 183 -21.07 1.56 8.01
CA PHE A 183 -20.41 2.64 7.25
C PHE A 183 -20.23 2.27 5.76
N ILE A 184 -19.78 1.04 5.45
CA ILE A 184 -19.65 0.58 4.05
C ILE A 184 -21.02 0.64 3.36
N ALA A 185 -22.09 0.18 4.01
CA ALA A 185 -23.44 0.20 3.43
C ALA A 185 -23.95 1.63 3.18
N ASP A 186 -23.66 2.57 4.07
CA ASP A 186 -24.00 3.98 3.90
C ASP A 186 -23.24 4.61 2.72
N LEU A 187 -21.94 4.30 2.60
CA LEU A 187 -21.10 4.74 1.48
C LEU A 187 -21.63 4.20 0.14
N GLU A 188 -22.01 2.93 0.09
CA GLU A 188 -22.59 2.32 -1.11
C GLU A 188 -23.94 2.93 -1.47
N THR A 189 -24.80 3.18 -0.49
CA THR A 189 -26.10 3.83 -0.70
C THR A 189 -25.90 5.22 -1.35
N LEU A 190 -24.84 5.93 -0.99
CA LEU A 190 -24.55 7.25 -1.52
C LEU A 190 -23.94 7.20 -2.94
N LEU A 191 -23.07 6.24 -3.22
CA LEU A 191 -22.23 6.22 -4.43
C LEU A 191 -22.61 5.13 -5.43
N THR A 192 -22.81 3.89 -4.99
CA THR A 192 -22.88 2.71 -5.89
C THR A 192 -24.01 2.84 -6.90
N ASP A 193 -25.21 3.23 -6.48
CA ASP A 193 -26.36 3.39 -7.36
C ASP A 193 -26.58 4.83 -7.82
N ASN A 194 -25.70 5.74 -7.46
CA ASN A 194 -25.81 7.13 -7.86
C ASN A 194 -25.63 7.28 -9.38
N ARG A 195 -26.62 7.87 -10.04
CA ARG A 195 -26.61 8.04 -11.49
C ARG A 195 -25.41 8.86 -11.99
N ILE A 196 -25.05 9.92 -11.27
CA ILE A 196 -23.92 10.79 -11.66
C ILE A 196 -22.62 10.02 -11.54
N PHE A 197 -22.43 9.30 -10.42
CA PHE A 197 -21.23 8.48 -10.20
C PHE A 197 -21.08 7.40 -11.27
N LYS A 198 -22.16 6.68 -11.61
CA LYS A 198 -22.16 5.67 -12.68
C LYS A 198 -21.82 6.30 -14.04
N GLN A 199 -22.41 7.43 -14.40
CA GLN A 199 -22.11 8.11 -15.67
C GLN A 199 -20.68 8.61 -15.79
N ARG A 200 -20.00 8.84 -14.66
CA ARG A 200 -18.61 9.30 -14.60
C ARG A 200 -17.59 8.18 -14.44
N THR A 201 -18.01 6.93 -14.29
CA THR A 201 -17.10 5.82 -13.95
C THR A 201 -17.33 4.55 -14.78
N VAL A 202 -18.56 4.28 -15.23
CA VAL A 202 -18.87 3.12 -16.07
C VAL A 202 -18.37 3.38 -17.49
N ASP A 203 -17.70 2.39 -18.07
CA ASP A 203 -17.07 2.45 -19.40
C ASP A 203 -15.99 3.55 -19.53
N ILE A 204 -15.52 4.12 -18.43
CA ILE A 204 -14.44 5.11 -18.40
C ILE A 204 -13.13 4.43 -17.98
N GLY A 205 -12.05 4.64 -18.76
CA GLY A 205 -10.74 4.09 -18.48
C GLY A 205 -10.74 2.58 -18.43
N VAL A 206 -11.33 1.94 -19.41
CA VAL A 206 -11.40 0.48 -19.54
C VAL A 206 -10.01 -0.08 -19.86
N ILE A 207 -9.59 -1.08 -19.11
CA ILE A 207 -8.40 -1.85 -19.40
C ILE A 207 -8.74 -3.34 -19.49
N THR A 208 -8.37 -3.95 -20.61
CA THR A 208 -8.59 -5.39 -20.83
C THR A 208 -7.62 -6.22 -19.99
N GLU A 209 -7.94 -7.48 -19.76
CA GLU A 209 -7.06 -8.44 -19.09
C GLU A 209 -5.68 -8.49 -19.73
N GLU A 210 -5.61 -8.63 -21.05
CA GLU A 210 -4.36 -8.70 -21.82
C GLU A 210 -3.52 -7.42 -21.64
N ALA A 211 -4.13 -6.25 -21.83
CA ALA A 211 -3.44 -4.97 -21.65
C ALA A 211 -2.97 -4.73 -20.21
N ALA A 212 -3.76 -5.17 -19.22
CA ALA A 212 -3.39 -5.04 -17.81
C ALA A 212 -2.16 -5.90 -17.48
N LEU A 213 -2.07 -7.10 -18.01
CA LEU A 213 -0.91 -7.98 -17.86
C LEU A 213 0.32 -7.43 -18.59
N ASP A 214 0.18 -6.97 -19.83
CA ASP A 214 1.27 -6.38 -20.61
C ASP A 214 1.87 -5.12 -19.95
N LEU A 215 1.02 -4.31 -19.33
CA LEU A 215 1.45 -3.11 -18.58
C LEU A 215 1.97 -3.44 -17.17
N GLY A 216 1.98 -4.70 -16.75
CA GLY A 216 2.46 -5.13 -15.44
C GLY A 216 1.59 -4.67 -14.28
N MET A 217 0.30 -4.47 -14.50
CA MET A 217 -0.64 -4.10 -13.45
C MET A 217 -0.84 -5.24 -12.44
N THR A 218 -1.11 -4.87 -11.21
CA THR A 218 -1.34 -5.80 -10.08
C THR A 218 -2.43 -5.26 -9.16
N GLY A 219 -2.82 -6.06 -8.17
CA GLY A 219 -3.76 -5.64 -7.14
C GLY A 219 -5.18 -5.38 -7.65
N PRO A 220 -5.90 -4.43 -7.01
CA PRO A 220 -7.28 -4.12 -7.37
C PRO A 220 -7.47 -3.73 -8.83
N CYS A 221 -6.49 -3.05 -9.44
CA CYS A 221 -6.56 -2.66 -10.85
C CYS A 221 -6.54 -3.86 -11.79
N LEU A 222 -5.70 -4.87 -11.53
CA LEU A 222 -5.67 -6.11 -12.29
C LEU A 222 -6.91 -6.96 -12.03
N ARG A 223 -7.33 -7.09 -10.77
CA ARG A 223 -8.53 -7.84 -10.40
C ARG A 223 -9.80 -7.25 -11.00
N ALA A 224 -9.89 -5.93 -11.15
CA ALA A 224 -11.01 -5.27 -11.83
C ALA A 224 -11.12 -5.67 -13.31
N SER A 225 -10.00 -6.03 -13.95
CA SER A 225 -9.95 -6.50 -15.35
C SER A 225 -10.21 -8.00 -15.52
N GLY A 226 -10.53 -8.73 -14.44
CA GLY A 226 -10.93 -10.14 -14.52
C GLY A 226 -9.90 -11.17 -14.05
N VAL A 227 -8.70 -10.76 -13.67
CA VAL A 227 -7.62 -11.67 -13.24
C VAL A 227 -7.67 -11.89 -11.74
N ALA A 228 -7.88 -13.13 -11.30
CA ALA A 228 -7.92 -13.50 -9.88
C ALA A 228 -6.50 -13.72 -9.31
N TRP A 229 -5.66 -12.68 -9.35
CA TRP A 229 -4.31 -12.72 -8.81
C TRP A 229 -4.23 -11.96 -7.48
N ASP A 230 -3.80 -12.67 -6.42
CA ASP A 230 -3.57 -12.10 -5.09
C ASP A 230 -2.45 -12.89 -4.40
N LEU A 231 -1.38 -12.21 -4.01
CA LEU A 231 -0.21 -12.83 -3.39
C LEU A 231 -0.53 -13.48 -2.04
N ARG A 232 -1.53 -12.98 -1.32
CA ARG A 232 -1.98 -13.57 -0.06
C ARG A 232 -2.52 -15.00 -0.22
N LYS A 233 -2.97 -15.36 -1.45
CA LYS A 233 -3.46 -16.71 -1.81
C LYS A 233 -2.45 -17.49 -2.65
N SER A 234 -1.79 -16.86 -3.64
CA SER A 234 -0.89 -17.52 -4.57
C SER A 234 0.49 -17.82 -3.96
N GLN A 235 0.98 -16.94 -3.11
CA GLN A 235 2.26 -17.05 -2.40
C GLN A 235 2.10 -16.55 -0.96
N PRO A 236 1.33 -17.28 -0.12
CA PRO A 236 1.00 -16.81 1.23
C PRO A 236 2.26 -16.64 2.08
N TYR A 237 2.28 -15.55 2.83
CA TYR A 237 3.33 -15.18 3.77
C TYR A 237 2.72 -14.97 5.17
N ASP A 238 3.54 -15.07 6.21
CA ASP A 238 3.10 -15.06 7.61
C ASP A 238 1.91 -16.04 7.82
N CYS A 239 0.81 -15.59 8.42
CA CYS A 239 -0.35 -16.44 8.68
C CYS A 239 -1.47 -16.35 7.63
N TYR A 240 -1.26 -15.72 6.45
CA TYR A 240 -2.31 -15.61 5.42
C TYR A 240 -2.81 -16.96 4.89
N ALA A 241 -1.98 -18.00 4.93
CA ALA A 241 -2.41 -19.35 4.53
C ALA A 241 -3.56 -19.92 5.39
N GLU A 242 -3.71 -19.42 6.61
CA GLU A 242 -4.73 -19.87 7.57
C GLU A 242 -6.00 -19.01 7.52
N MET A 243 -5.94 -17.87 6.79
CA MET A 243 -7.05 -16.94 6.71
C MET A 243 -8.04 -17.33 5.61
N ASP A 244 -9.30 -17.37 6.01
CA ASP A 244 -10.41 -17.60 5.09
C ASP A 244 -10.97 -16.27 4.60
N PHE A 245 -10.74 -15.99 3.31
CA PHE A 245 -11.25 -14.81 2.59
C PHE A 245 -11.35 -15.11 1.11
N ASP A 246 -12.18 -14.32 0.42
CA ASP A 246 -12.35 -14.42 -1.03
C ASP A 246 -11.55 -13.33 -1.73
N VAL A 247 -11.11 -13.61 -2.96
CA VAL A 247 -10.44 -12.62 -3.82
C VAL A 247 -11.49 -11.96 -4.71
N PRO A 248 -11.83 -10.69 -4.49
CA PRO A 248 -12.82 -10.01 -5.32
C PRO A 248 -12.28 -9.77 -6.73
N VAL A 249 -13.08 -10.10 -7.75
CA VAL A 249 -12.72 -9.97 -9.16
C VAL A 249 -13.83 -9.25 -9.91
N GLY A 250 -13.46 -8.19 -10.62
CA GLY A 250 -14.33 -7.47 -11.55
C GLY A 250 -14.40 -8.14 -12.93
N LYS A 251 -15.08 -7.49 -13.86
CA LYS A 251 -15.23 -8.01 -15.24
C LYS A 251 -14.99 -6.96 -16.31
N THR A 252 -15.29 -5.69 -16.04
CA THR A 252 -15.30 -4.62 -17.05
C THR A 252 -13.98 -3.87 -17.15
N GLY A 253 -13.13 -3.91 -16.13
CA GLY A 253 -11.84 -3.22 -16.11
C GLY A 253 -11.93 -1.69 -16.15
N ASP A 254 -13.10 -1.11 -15.89
CA ASP A 254 -13.34 0.33 -15.86
C ASP A 254 -13.14 0.94 -14.45
N CYS A 255 -13.29 2.25 -14.35
CA CYS A 255 -13.20 2.95 -13.06
C CYS A 255 -14.23 2.43 -12.05
N TYR A 256 -15.43 2.07 -12.51
CA TYR A 256 -16.49 1.54 -11.65
C TYR A 256 -16.16 0.14 -11.11
N ALA A 257 -15.61 -0.75 -11.94
CA ALA A 257 -15.16 -2.07 -11.47
C ALA A 257 -14.04 -1.95 -10.43
N ARG A 258 -13.08 -1.02 -10.64
CA ARG A 258 -12.02 -0.75 -9.65
C ARG A 258 -12.59 -0.26 -8.31
N TYR A 259 -13.63 0.57 -8.35
CA TYR A 259 -14.36 1.00 -7.17
C TYR A 259 -15.00 -0.20 -6.44
N LEU A 260 -15.78 -1.03 -7.16
CA LEU A 260 -16.48 -2.18 -6.56
C LEU A 260 -15.51 -3.21 -5.95
N VAL A 261 -14.39 -3.49 -6.62
CA VAL A 261 -13.36 -4.40 -6.10
C VAL A 261 -12.82 -3.89 -4.76
N ARG A 262 -12.52 -2.59 -4.62
CA ARG A 262 -12.02 -2.03 -3.36
C ARG A 262 -13.06 -2.04 -2.24
N ILE A 263 -14.32 -1.81 -2.55
CA ILE A 263 -15.42 -1.95 -1.56
C ILE A 263 -15.45 -3.37 -1.02
N GLU A 264 -15.39 -4.37 -1.90
CA GLU A 264 -15.42 -5.76 -1.47
C GLU A 264 -14.13 -6.16 -0.75
N GLU A 265 -12.97 -5.63 -1.15
CA GLU A 265 -11.71 -5.85 -0.42
C GLU A 265 -11.78 -5.34 1.03
N MET A 266 -12.45 -4.23 1.30
CA MET A 266 -12.66 -3.77 2.68
C MET A 266 -13.46 -4.77 3.51
N ARG A 267 -14.47 -5.43 2.91
CA ARG A 267 -15.24 -6.49 3.58
C ARG A 267 -14.38 -7.72 3.86
N GLN A 268 -13.57 -8.12 2.90
CA GLN A 268 -12.68 -9.26 3.07
C GLN A 268 -11.57 -8.97 4.09
N SER A 269 -11.00 -7.76 4.09
CA SER A 269 -10.06 -7.32 5.13
C SER A 269 -10.67 -7.36 6.53
N LEU A 270 -11.93 -6.93 6.66
CA LEU A 270 -12.66 -7.02 7.94
C LEU A 270 -12.85 -8.46 8.39
N ARG A 271 -13.11 -9.38 7.45
CA ARG A 271 -13.21 -10.82 7.73
C ARG A 271 -11.87 -11.38 8.24
N ILE A 272 -10.75 -10.96 7.66
CA ILE A 272 -9.41 -11.35 8.12
C ILE A 272 -9.10 -10.75 9.50
N ILE A 273 -9.39 -9.46 9.72
CA ILE A 273 -9.19 -8.79 11.01
C ILE A 273 -9.90 -9.55 12.14
N ARG A 274 -11.15 -9.95 11.96
CA ARG A 274 -11.91 -10.75 12.95
C ARG A 274 -11.23 -12.08 13.22
N GLN A 275 -10.81 -12.81 12.19
CA GLN A 275 -10.09 -14.08 12.35
C GLN A 275 -8.77 -13.90 13.09
N CYS A 276 -8.03 -12.80 12.82
CA CYS A 276 -6.81 -12.48 13.56
C CYS A 276 -7.08 -12.25 15.05
N ILE A 277 -8.16 -11.54 15.40
CA ILE A 277 -8.54 -11.28 16.79
C ILE A 277 -8.94 -12.59 17.49
N ASP A 278 -9.80 -13.38 16.84
CA ASP A 278 -10.34 -14.61 17.42
C ASP A 278 -9.28 -15.70 17.66
N ASN A 279 -8.25 -15.73 16.79
CA ASN A 279 -7.20 -16.76 16.80
C ASN A 279 -5.81 -16.22 17.23
N MET A 280 -5.72 -15.01 17.80
CA MET A 280 -4.45 -14.42 18.23
C MET A 280 -3.76 -15.31 19.27
N PRO A 281 -2.61 -15.92 18.94
CA PRO A 281 -1.91 -16.77 19.90
C PRO A 281 -1.18 -15.95 20.96
N ASP A 282 -0.98 -16.55 22.13
CA ASP A 282 -0.03 -16.03 23.11
C ASP A 282 1.42 -16.36 22.71
N GLY A 283 2.37 -15.58 23.22
CA GLY A 283 3.79 -15.87 23.00
C GLY A 283 4.65 -14.63 22.74
N PRO A 284 5.90 -14.84 22.33
CA PRO A 284 6.82 -13.76 22.04
C PRO A 284 6.43 -13.02 20.75
N VAL A 285 6.77 -11.74 20.68
CA VAL A 285 6.57 -10.89 19.48
C VAL A 285 7.86 -10.60 18.73
N LEU A 286 8.99 -11.08 19.24
CA LEU A 286 10.32 -11.00 18.61
C LEU A 286 10.99 -12.37 18.63
N ALA A 287 11.71 -12.69 17.56
CA ALA A 287 12.49 -13.91 17.45
C ALA A 287 13.62 -13.95 18.49
N GLU A 288 13.93 -15.13 19.01
CA GLU A 288 15.00 -15.32 19.99
C GLU A 288 16.39 -15.36 19.32
N ASN A 289 16.78 -14.23 18.74
CA ASN A 289 18.09 -14.06 18.11
C ASN A 289 18.66 -12.68 18.44
N ASN A 290 19.37 -12.55 19.56
CA ASN A 290 19.92 -11.29 20.04
C ASN A 290 20.98 -10.64 19.10
N LYS A 291 21.36 -11.29 18.00
CA LYS A 291 22.19 -10.68 16.96
C LYS A 291 21.40 -9.80 16.01
N VAL A 292 20.10 -10.06 15.88
CA VAL A 292 19.22 -9.33 14.95
C VAL A 292 18.09 -8.60 15.69
N THR A 293 17.57 -9.19 16.76
CA THR A 293 16.53 -8.63 17.61
C THR A 293 17.11 -8.10 18.93
N PRO A 294 16.56 -6.99 19.46
CA PRO A 294 17.06 -6.43 20.72
C PRO A 294 16.77 -7.39 21.90
N PRO A 295 17.72 -7.60 22.81
CA PRO A 295 17.49 -8.36 24.03
C PRO A 295 16.50 -7.63 24.95
N LYS A 296 15.85 -8.38 25.84
CA LYS A 296 14.93 -7.81 26.83
C LYS A 296 15.65 -6.82 27.75
N ARG A 297 15.01 -5.69 28.05
CA ARG A 297 15.59 -4.61 28.87
C ARG A 297 16.08 -5.09 30.23
N GLY A 298 15.39 -6.07 30.85
CA GLY A 298 15.81 -6.67 32.13
C GLY A 298 17.08 -7.48 32.02
N GLU A 299 17.28 -8.19 30.92
CA GLU A 299 18.47 -9.03 30.69
C GLU A 299 19.73 -8.19 30.53
N MET A 300 19.67 -7.02 29.91
CA MET A 300 20.80 -6.10 29.75
C MET A 300 21.41 -5.65 31.09
N LYS A 301 20.65 -5.70 32.20
CA LYS A 301 21.14 -5.34 33.53
C LYS A 301 21.89 -6.47 34.22
N ASN A 302 21.64 -7.72 33.80
CA ASN A 302 22.14 -8.92 34.48
C ASN A 302 23.09 -9.76 33.61
N SER A 303 23.12 -9.54 32.30
CA SER A 303 23.92 -10.24 31.32
C SER A 303 24.81 -9.29 30.54
N MET A 304 26.12 -9.46 30.62
CA MET A 304 27.11 -8.71 29.84
C MET A 304 26.93 -8.98 28.35
N GLU A 305 26.61 -10.22 27.96
CA GLU A 305 26.36 -10.59 26.55
C GLU A 305 25.15 -9.86 25.97
N ALA A 306 24.03 -9.83 26.69
CA ALA A 306 22.85 -9.08 26.28
C ALA A 306 23.15 -7.57 26.11
N LEU A 307 23.93 -6.99 27.01
CA LEU A 307 24.35 -5.60 26.89
C LEU A 307 25.21 -5.35 25.64
N ILE A 308 26.16 -6.24 25.35
CA ILE A 308 27.03 -6.16 24.17
C ILE A 308 26.18 -6.29 22.88
N HIS A 309 25.27 -7.25 22.82
CA HIS A 309 24.37 -7.41 21.65
C HIS A 309 23.51 -6.19 21.43
N HIS A 310 22.93 -5.62 22.47
CA HIS A 310 22.16 -4.37 22.38
C HIS A 310 23.03 -3.23 21.84
N PHE A 311 24.22 -3.03 22.42
CA PHE A 311 25.13 -1.97 21.97
C PHE A 311 25.51 -2.13 20.50
N LYS A 312 25.91 -3.33 20.08
CA LYS A 312 26.30 -3.60 18.70
C LYS A 312 25.14 -3.44 17.73
N LEU A 313 23.93 -3.89 18.08
CA LEU A 313 22.75 -3.78 17.23
C LEU A 313 22.43 -2.32 16.86
N TYR A 314 22.55 -1.40 17.81
CA TYR A 314 22.21 0.00 17.61
C TYR A 314 23.39 0.88 17.14
N THR A 315 24.62 0.43 17.25
CA THR A 315 25.81 1.15 16.76
C THR A 315 26.29 0.65 15.41
N GLU A 316 26.56 -0.65 15.29
CA GLU A 316 27.07 -1.30 14.10
C GLU A 316 25.95 -1.86 13.21
N GLY A 317 24.86 -2.37 13.81
CA GLY A 317 23.84 -3.15 13.14
C GLY A 317 24.24 -4.63 13.00
N PHE A 318 23.35 -5.42 12.41
CA PHE A 318 23.62 -6.83 12.13
C PHE A 318 24.09 -7.02 10.68
N HIS A 319 24.83 -8.10 10.45
CA HIS A 319 25.30 -8.49 9.12
C HIS A 319 24.32 -9.46 8.48
N VAL A 320 24.09 -9.29 7.18
CA VAL A 320 23.27 -10.20 6.35
C VAL A 320 24.21 -11.02 5.49
N PRO A 321 24.05 -12.35 5.39
CA PRO A 321 24.88 -13.18 4.51
C PRO A 321 24.87 -12.69 3.05
N GLU A 322 25.97 -12.92 2.34
CA GLU A 322 26.05 -12.61 0.91
C GLU A 322 25.00 -13.39 0.11
N GLY A 323 24.27 -12.70 -0.74
CA GLY A 323 23.21 -13.25 -1.58
C GLY A 323 22.24 -12.21 -2.03
N ASP A 324 21.24 -12.66 -2.79
CA ASP A 324 20.15 -11.82 -3.24
C ASP A 324 18.80 -12.49 -2.98
N SER A 325 17.78 -11.67 -2.79
CA SER A 325 16.41 -12.14 -2.56
C SER A 325 15.41 -11.15 -3.13
N TYR A 326 14.31 -11.68 -3.68
CA TYR A 326 13.13 -10.90 -4.01
C TYR A 326 11.98 -11.32 -3.12
N THR A 327 11.38 -10.37 -2.45
CA THR A 327 10.21 -10.59 -1.60
C THR A 327 9.12 -9.59 -1.97
N ALA A 328 7.93 -10.09 -2.20
CA ALA A 328 6.78 -9.28 -2.53
C ALA A 328 5.62 -9.54 -1.56
N VAL A 329 4.85 -8.50 -1.30
CA VAL A 329 3.61 -8.55 -0.51
C VAL A 329 2.46 -7.94 -1.31
N GLU A 330 1.24 -8.37 -1.00
CA GLU A 330 0.03 -7.77 -1.54
C GLU A 330 -0.29 -6.51 -0.73
N ALA A 331 0.28 -5.37 -1.15
CA ALA A 331 -0.09 -4.08 -0.60
C ALA A 331 -1.48 -3.65 -1.11
N PRO A 332 -2.14 -2.66 -0.48
CA PRO A 332 -3.49 -2.23 -0.90
C PRO A 332 -3.59 -1.78 -2.36
N LYS A 333 -2.52 -1.23 -2.91
CA LYS A 333 -2.45 -0.78 -4.31
C LYS A 333 -2.08 -1.89 -5.28
N GLY A 334 -1.46 -2.97 -4.79
CA GLY A 334 -1.03 -4.12 -5.57
C GLY A 334 0.26 -4.71 -5.04
N GLU A 335 0.95 -5.49 -5.88
CA GLU A 335 2.21 -6.12 -5.52
C GLU A 335 3.28 -5.06 -5.21
N PHE A 336 3.71 -5.01 -3.97
CA PHE A 336 4.87 -4.24 -3.54
C PHE A 336 6.04 -5.20 -3.29
N GLY A 337 7.15 -5.00 -4.01
CA GLY A 337 8.28 -5.90 -3.99
C GLY A 337 9.59 -5.21 -3.62
N VAL A 338 10.43 -5.95 -2.90
CA VAL A 338 11.79 -5.55 -2.53
C VAL A 338 12.77 -6.57 -3.06
N TYR A 339 13.66 -6.14 -3.96
CA TYR A 339 14.83 -6.91 -4.37
C TYR A 339 16.04 -6.41 -3.60
N LEU A 340 16.57 -7.27 -2.75
CA LEU A 340 17.67 -7.00 -1.83
C LEU A 340 18.91 -7.78 -2.27
N VAL A 341 20.04 -7.08 -2.40
CA VAL A 341 21.36 -7.68 -2.59
C VAL A 341 22.21 -7.36 -1.37
N ALA A 342 22.75 -8.40 -0.73
CA ALA A 342 23.65 -8.30 0.42
C ALA A 342 25.05 -8.80 0.04
N ASP A 343 26.09 -8.14 0.56
CA ASP A 343 27.51 -8.46 0.33
C ASP A 343 28.22 -8.99 1.58
N GLY A 344 27.46 -9.44 2.59
CA GLY A 344 27.99 -9.86 3.88
C GLY A 344 28.21 -8.72 4.88
N SER A 345 27.97 -7.47 4.48
CA SER A 345 28.13 -6.29 5.34
C SER A 345 26.88 -6.01 6.19
N ASN A 346 26.95 -4.97 7.01
CA ASN A 346 25.85 -4.48 7.83
C ASN A 346 24.92 -3.52 7.09
N LYS A 347 25.10 -3.36 5.78
CA LYS A 347 24.31 -2.48 4.90
C LYS A 347 23.95 -3.20 3.63
N PRO A 348 22.80 -2.90 3.02
CA PRO A 348 22.47 -3.42 1.70
C PRO A 348 23.49 -2.95 0.65
N TYR A 349 23.97 -3.86 -0.19
CA TYR A 349 24.73 -3.50 -1.38
C TYR A 349 23.82 -2.83 -2.41
N ARG A 350 22.62 -3.40 -2.62
CA ARG A 350 21.61 -2.83 -3.50
C ARG A 350 20.22 -3.13 -2.96
N CYS A 351 19.36 -2.11 -3.01
CA CYS A 351 17.94 -2.26 -2.77
C CYS A 351 17.18 -1.71 -3.96
N LYS A 352 16.37 -2.55 -4.60
CA LYS A 352 15.45 -2.16 -5.67
C LYS A 352 14.02 -2.32 -5.19
N ILE A 353 13.21 -1.28 -5.36
CA ILE A 353 11.82 -1.25 -4.93
C ILE A 353 10.90 -1.32 -6.15
N ARG A 354 9.98 -2.29 -6.15
CA ARG A 354 8.88 -2.38 -7.09
C ARG A 354 7.63 -1.81 -6.44
N GLY A 355 7.26 -0.58 -6.79
CA GLY A 355 5.99 0.02 -6.39
C GLY A 355 4.94 -0.19 -7.49
N PRO A 356 3.71 -0.64 -7.17
CA PRO A 356 2.67 -0.87 -8.16
C PRO A 356 2.27 0.41 -8.90
N GLY A 357 2.25 1.57 -8.23
CA GLY A 357 1.89 2.85 -8.82
C GLY A 357 2.77 3.28 -9.99
N PHE A 358 4.05 2.86 -10.02
CA PHE A 358 4.94 3.16 -11.13
C PHE A 358 4.46 2.52 -12.45
N TYR A 359 3.98 1.29 -12.40
CA TYR A 359 3.42 0.59 -13.55
C TYR A 359 2.07 1.15 -13.97
N PHE A 360 1.24 1.54 -13.01
CA PHE A 360 -0.05 2.20 -13.30
C PHE A 360 0.14 3.55 -14.00
N MET A 361 1.23 4.28 -13.69
CA MET A 361 1.56 5.53 -14.37
C MET A 361 1.84 5.31 -15.86
N ALA A 362 2.45 4.18 -16.24
CA ALA A 362 2.67 3.83 -17.64
C ALA A 362 1.35 3.58 -18.38
N ALA A 363 0.29 3.17 -17.68
CA ALA A 363 -1.03 2.95 -18.27
C ALA A 363 -1.84 4.24 -18.53
N VAL A 364 -1.43 5.39 -17.98
CA VAL A 364 -2.19 6.64 -18.07
C VAL A 364 -2.41 7.08 -19.51
N ASP A 365 -1.39 6.99 -20.35
CA ASP A 365 -1.53 7.36 -21.78
C ASP A 365 -2.52 6.42 -22.50
N TYR A 366 -2.38 5.10 -22.26
CA TYR A 366 -3.28 4.10 -22.85
C TYR A 366 -4.74 4.35 -22.48
N LEU A 367 -4.99 4.62 -21.19
CA LEU A 367 -6.33 4.83 -20.65
C LEU A 367 -6.97 6.16 -21.10
N SER A 368 -6.13 7.22 -21.24
CA SER A 368 -6.63 8.58 -21.48
C SER A 368 -7.01 8.86 -22.93
N ARG A 369 -6.45 8.10 -23.89
CA ARG A 369 -6.69 8.35 -25.33
C ARG A 369 -8.16 8.21 -25.71
N GLY A 370 -8.68 9.22 -26.40
CA GLY A 370 -10.06 9.26 -26.88
C GLY A 370 -11.08 9.64 -25.80
N HIS A 371 -10.64 9.88 -24.55
CA HIS A 371 -11.49 10.36 -23.47
C HIS A 371 -11.36 11.87 -23.27
N MET A 372 -12.32 12.45 -22.55
CA MET A 372 -12.29 13.88 -22.22
C MET A 372 -11.36 14.17 -21.03
N LEU A 373 -10.91 15.42 -20.92
CA LEU A 373 -10.10 15.87 -19.79
C LEU A 373 -10.76 15.54 -18.44
N ALA A 374 -12.07 15.71 -18.32
CA ALA A 374 -12.78 15.38 -17.09
C ALA A 374 -12.72 13.88 -16.74
N ASP A 375 -12.63 13.01 -17.73
CA ASP A 375 -12.51 11.56 -17.51
C ASP A 375 -11.12 11.17 -17.02
N SER A 376 -10.07 11.90 -17.46
CA SER A 376 -8.70 11.65 -16.98
C SER A 376 -8.57 11.82 -15.46
N VAL A 377 -9.32 12.75 -14.87
CA VAL A 377 -9.36 12.94 -13.41
C VAL A 377 -9.94 11.70 -12.72
N ALA A 378 -11.05 11.16 -13.23
CA ALA A 378 -11.65 9.94 -12.70
C ALA A 378 -10.72 8.72 -12.86
N MET A 379 -10.02 8.61 -14.00
CA MET A 379 -9.05 7.54 -14.24
C MET A 379 -7.91 7.58 -13.23
N ILE A 380 -7.28 8.75 -13.05
CA ILE A 380 -6.19 8.97 -12.10
C ILE A 380 -6.65 8.59 -10.68
N GLY A 381 -7.80 9.08 -10.24
CA GLY A 381 -8.37 8.75 -8.92
C GLY A 381 -8.61 7.25 -8.75
N SER A 382 -9.11 6.56 -9.78
CA SER A 382 -9.38 5.12 -9.74
C SER A 382 -8.13 4.24 -9.70
N LEU A 383 -6.97 4.72 -10.19
CA LEU A 383 -5.70 3.99 -10.20
C LEU A 383 -4.95 4.03 -8.86
N ASP A 384 -5.37 4.90 -7.95
CA ASP A 384 -4.82 4.99 -6.59
C ASP A 384 -3.32 5.32 -6.53
N PHE A 385 -2.92 6.40 -7.17
CA PHE A 385 -1.53 6.84 -7.19
C PHE A 385 -1.07 7.41 -5.85
N VAL A 386 0.11 6.99 -5.40
CA VAL A 386 0.89 7.65 -4.35
C VAL A 386 2.31 7.90 -4.84
N PHE A 387 2.66 9.18 -4.96
CA PHE A 387 3.94 9.56 -5.58
C PHE A 387 5.16 9.25 -4.71
N GLY A 388 4.97 8.98 -3.43
CA GLY A 388 6.04 8.51 -2.58
C GLY A 388 6.64 7.18 -3.03
N GLU A 389 5.82 6.24 -3.52
CA GLU A 389 6.29 4.96 -4.08
C GLU A 389 6.65 5.04 -5.57
N ILE A 390 6.01 5.94 -6.32
CA ILE A 390 6.28 6.13 -7.75
C ILE A 390 7.66 6.73 -7.94
N ASP A 391 7.95 7.82 -7.24
CA ASP A 391 9.19 8.59 -7.38
C ASP A 391 10.36 8.03 -6.55
N ARG A 392 10.08 7.37 -5.41
CA ARG A 392 11.03 6.71 -4.47
C ARG A 392 12.09 7.61 -3.85
#